data_b5677c98afa6299cbfb2dd5c1360ae5f
#
_entry.id   b5677c98afa6299cbfb2dd5c1360ae5f
#
_cell.length_a   1.000
_cell.length_b   1.000
_cell.length_c   1.000
_cell.angle_alpha   90.00
_cell.angle_beta   90.00
_cell.angle_gamma   90.00
#
_symmetry.space_group_name_H-M   'P 1'
#
loop_
_entity.id
_entity.type
_entity.pdbx_description
1 polymer ?
#
loop_
_entity_poly.entity_id
_entity_poly.type
_entity_poly.pdbx_seq_one_letter_code
_entity_poly.pdbx_strand_id
1 'polypeptide(L)'
;MAAEITQHPQHTYASAEDFLAVWSPQLAGCIVLDMRMTGMTGLDCFEQLQERQSTLPVIFLTGHGDVPLAVATLKKGAFDFFEKPLNDNELASRIAEAIAHNAEQSENNASL
;
A
#
# COMPACT_ATOMS: atom_id res chain seq x y z
N MET A 1 4.02 4.45 -12.97
CA MET A 1 3.98 4.68 -11.52
C MET A 1 4.02 3.34 -10.82
N ALA A 2 5.03 3.11 -10.00
CA ALA A 2 5.22 1.82 -9.34
C ALA A 2 4.70 1.81 -7.90
N ALA A 3 4.84 2.92 -7.19
CA ALA A 3 4.37 3.04 -5.82
C ALA A 3 3.89 4.46 -5.59
N GLU A 4 2.81 4.58 -4.83
CA GLU A 4 2.24 5.87 -4.49
C GLU A 4 1.82 5.86 -3.03
N ILE A 5 2.24 6.87 -2.26
CA ILE A 5 1.72 7.06 -0.93
C ILE A 5 0.72 8.20 -0.97
N THR A 6 -0.49 7.93 -0.50
CA THR A 6 -1.61 8.87 -0.59
C THR A 6 -1.85 9.49 0.77
N GLN A 7 -1.50 10.76 0.87
CA GLN A 7 -1.73 11.63 2.02
C GLN A 7 -1.65 13.05 1.50
N HIS A 8 -1.67 14.02 2.33
CA HIS A 8 -1.54 15.41 1.90
C HIS A 8 -0.16 15.95 2.26
N PRO A 9 0.70 16.26 1.26
CA PRO A 9 0.50 16.05 -0.18
C PRO A 9 0.72 14.61 -0.61
N GLN A 10 0.19 14.27 -1.78
CA GLN A 10 0.38 12.95 -2.38
C GLN A 10 1.77 12.85 -2.99
N HIS A 11 2.44 11.73 -2.77
CA HIS A 11 3.77 11.47 -3.31
C HIS A 11 3.79 10.21 -4.16
N THR A 12 4.52 10.26 -5.27
CA THR A 12 4.67 9.16 -6.20
C THR A 12 6.14 8.77 -6.30
N TYR A 13 6.41 7.47 -6.33
CA TYR A 13 7.77 6.94 -6.40
C TYR A 13 7.91 6.08 -7.65
N ALA A 14 9.07 6.18 -8.30
CA ALA A 14 9.32 5.44 -9.53
C ALA A 14 9.49 3.94 -9.28
N SER A 15 9.93 3.56 -8.09
CA SER A 15 10.14 2.16 -7.73
C SER A 15 9.85 1.93 -6.26
N ALA A 16 9.72 0.66 -5.90
CA ALA A 16 9.54 0.27 -4.50
C ALA A 16 10.78 0.62 -3.68
N GLU A 17 11.96 0.47 -4.27
CA GLU A 17 13.22 0.81 -3.61
C GLU A 17 13.27 2.29 -3.25
N ASP A 18 12.80 3.16 -4.16
CA ASP A 18 12.77 4.61 -3.90
C ASP A 18 11.85 4.91 -2.71
N PHE A 19 10.70 4.27 -2.64
CA PHE A 19 9.79 4.45 -1.52
C PHE A 19 10.43 3.95 -0.21
N LEU A 20 11.02 2.77 -0.22
CA LEU A 20 11.61 2.19 0.99
C LEU A 20 12.76 3.04 1.52
N ALA A 21 13.46 3.74 0.63
CA ALA A 21 14.57 4.62 1.03
C ALA A 21 14.09 5.81 1.86
N VAL A 22 12.83 6.25 1.69
CA VAL A 22 12.28 7.40 2.42
C VAL A 22 11.27 6.99 3.48
N TRP A 23 11.01 5.69 3.61
CA TRP A 23 10.06 5.19 4.60
C TRP A 23 10.53 5.51 6.02
N SER A 24 9.58 5.86 6.89
CA SER A 24 9.82 6.02 8.31
C SER A 24 8.60 5.58 9.10
N PRO A 25 8.75 5.24 10.39
CA PRO A 25 7.61 4.85 11.22
C PRO A 25 6.57 5.95 11.40
N GLN A 26 6.93 7.19 11.14
CA GLN A 26 6.01 8.34 11.28
C GLN A 26 5.19 8.59 10.04
N LEU A 27 5.47 7.90 8.91
CA LEU A 27 4.66 8.05 7.72
C LEU A 27 3.23 7.61 7.97
N ALA A 28 2.29 8.43 7.52
CA ALA A 28 0.86 8.15 7.66
C ALA A 28 0.20 8.25 6.30
N GLY A 29 -0.94 7.56 6.15
CA GLY A 29 -1.71 7.58 4.91
C GLY A 29 -1.98 6.18 4.40
N CYS A 30 -1.82 5.97 3.11
CA CYS A 30 -2.04 4.70 2.44
C CYS A 30 -1.05 4.57 1.30
N ILE A 31 -0.51 3.38 1.11
CA ILE A 31 0.38 3.14 -0.03
C ILE A 31 -0.34 2.27 -1.06
N VAL A 32 -0.26 2.68 -2.33
CA VAL A 32 -0.78 1.91 -3.46
C VAL A 32 0.41 1.35 -4.22
N LEU A 33 0.48 0.03 -4.32
CA LEU A 33 1.59 -0.69 -4.94
C LEU A 33 1.13 -1.47 -6.16
N ASP A 34 1.86 -1.33 -7.25
CA ASP A 34 1.70 -2.22 -8.39
C ASP A 34 2.27 -3.59 -8.01
N MET A 35 1.53 -4.66 -8.28
CA MET A 35 2.00 -6.01 -7.97
C MET A 35 3.27 -6.35 -8.73
N ARG A 36 3.37 -5.89 -9.97
CA ARG A 36 4.55 -6.10 -10.81
C ARG A 36 5.24 -4.79 -11.09
N MET A 37 6.49 -4.71 -10.71
CA MET A 37 7.34 -3.54 -10.90
C MET A 37 8.71 -3.98 -11.39
N THR A 38 9.42 -3.08 -12.09
CA THR A 38 10.81 -3.33 -12.47
C THR A 38 11.67 -3.37 -11.20
N GLY A 39 12.48 -4.40 -11.05
CA GLY A 39 13.30 -4.60 -9.87
C GLY A 39 12.51 -5.29 -8.76
N MET A 40 12.39 -4.65 -7.61
CA MET A 40 11.61 -5.18 -6.49
C MET A 40 10.12 -5.23 -6.83
N THR A 41 9.48 -6.38 -6.62
CA THR A 41 8.05 -6.52 -6.87
C THR A 41 7.24 -5.86 -5.75
N GLY A 42 5.93 -5.65 -6.02
CA GLY A 42 5.02 -5.15 -4.99
C GLY A 42 4.97 -6.07 -3.79
N LEU A 43 5.00 -7.38 -4.02
CA LEU A 43 5.01 -8.36 -2.94
C LEU A 43 6.27 -8.23 -2.09
N ASP A 44 7.44 -8.09 -2.72
CA ASP A 44 8.70 -7.91 -1.99
C ASP A 44 8.66 -6.64 -1.15
N CYS A 45 8.14 -5.56 -1.70
CA CYS A 45 7.97 -4.30 -0.97
C CYS A 45 7.07 -4.48 0.24
N PHE A 46 5.96 -5.18 0.07
CA PHE A 46 5.01 -5.45 1.14
C PHE A 46 5.69 -6.25 2.27
N GLU A 47 6.46 -7.27 1.92
CA GLU A 47 7.19 -8.07 2.91
C GLU A 47 8.21 -7.22 3.68
N GLN A 48 8.91 -6.33 2.98
CA GLN A 48 9.84 -5.40 3.63
C GLN A 48 9.11 -4.47 4.61
N LEU A 49 7.94 -3.99 4.23
CA LEU A 49 7.16 -3.14 5.11
C LEU A 49 6.69 -3.91 6.35
N GLN A 50 6.32 -5.18 6.19
CA GLN A 50 5.94 -6.02 7.33
C GLN A 50 7.13 -6.25 8.27
N GLU A 51 8.31 -6.47 7.74
CA GLU A 51 9.52 -6.63 8.55
C GLU A 51 9.84 -5.36 9.34
N ARG A 52 9.55 -4.21 8.77
CA ARG A 52 9.75 -2.91 9.42
C ARG A 52 8.61 -2.55 10.37
N GLN A 53 7.60 -3.42 10.48
CA GLN A 53 6.41 -3.19 11.31
C GLN A 53 5.67 -1.92 10.90
N SER A 54 5.59 -1.66 9.60
CA SER A 54 4.88 -0.52 9.05
C SER A 54 3.38 -0.64 9.37
N THR A 55 2.78 0.48 9.77
CA THR A 55 1.33 0.56 10.00
C THR A 55 0.58 1.05 8.76
N LEU A 56 1.28 1.36 7.68
CA LEU A 56 0.64 1.85 6.46
C LEU A 56 -0.22 0.76 5.83
N PRO A 57 -1.50 1.03 5.59
CA PRO A 57 -2.31 0.10 4.80
C PRO A 57 -1.79 0.06 3.36
N VAL A 58 -1.79 -1.13 2.79
CA VAL A 58 -1.30 -1.36 1.43
C VAL A 58 -2.45 -1.81 0.55
N ILE A 59 -2.64 -1.12 -0.57
CA ILE A 59 -3.58 -1.50 -1.62
C ILE A 59 -2.76 -1.91 -2.83
N PHE A 60 -3.00 -3.12 -3.34
CA PHE A 60 -2.29 -3.61 -4.52
C PHE A 60 -3.10 -3.35 -5.78
N LEU A 61 -2.39 -2.99 -6.85
CA LEU A 61 -2.94 -2.98 -8.21
C LEU A 61 -2.40 -4.21 -8.92
N THR A 62 -3.27 -5.03 -9.46
CA THR A 62 -2.89 -6.32 -10.01
C THR A 62 -3.40 -6.49 -11.44
N GLY A 63 -2.61 -7.19 -12.26
CA GLY A 63 -3.06 -7.63 -13.56
C GLY A 63 -3.91 -8.89 -13.45
N HIS A 64 -4.55 -9.24 -14.56
CA HIS A 64 -5.50 -10.36 -14.59
C HIS A 64 -4.90 -11.66 -14.10
N GLY A 65 -3.67 -11.94 -14.46
CA GLY A 65 -3.01 -13.21 -14.08
C GLY A 65 -2.49 -13.26 -12.65
N ASP A 66 -2.51 -12.15 -11.93
CA ASP A 66 -1.93 -12.05 -10.60
C ASP A 66 -2.96 -12.03 -9.46
N VAL A 67 -4.24 -12.20 -9.77
CA VAL A 67 -5.30 -12.17 -8.75
C VAL A 67 -5.08 -13.20 -7.65
N PRO A 68 -4.70 -14.45 -7.92
CA PRO A 68 -4.44 -15.40 -6.82
C PRO A 68 -3.34 -14.93 -5.88
N LEU A 69 -2.30 -14.27 -6.41
CA LEU A 69 -1.22 -13.72 -5.61
C LEU A 69 -1.72 -12.55 -4.75
N ALA A 70 -2.56 -11.69 -5.33
CA ALA A 70 -3.16 -10.59 -4.59
C ALA A 70 -4.04 -11.08 -3.44
N VAL A 71 -4.82 -12.14 -3.66
CA VAL A 71 -5.62 -12.75 -2.60
C VAL A 71 -4.72 -13.26 -1.47
N ALA A 72 -3.58 -13.84 -1.81
CA ALA A 72 -2.63 -14.31 -0.82
C ALA A 72 -2.09 -13.15 0.04
N THR A 73 -1.88 -11.96 -0.56
CA THR A 73 -1.42 -10.80 0.21
C THR A 73 -2.48 -10.29 1.18
N LEU A 74 -3.76 -10.42 0.84
CA LEU A 74 -4.84 -10.05 1.78
C LEU A 74 -4.75 -10.90 3.05
N LYS A 75 -4.44 -12.18 2.90
CA LYS A 75 -4.29 -13.09 4.05
C LYS A 75 -3.08 -12.73 4.89
N LYS A 76 -2.11 -12.03 4.33
CA LYS A 76 -0.92 -11.59 5.03
C LYS A 76 -1.06 -10.20 5.65
N GLY A 77 -2.17 -9.52 5.41
CA GLY A 77 -2.44 -8.24 6.03
C GLY A 77 -2.57 -7.05 5.10
N ALA A 78 -2.53 -7.26 3.78
CA ALA A 78 -2.80 -6.17 2.84
C ALA A 78 -4.22 -5.65 3.06
N PHE A 79 -4.44 -4.35 2.83
CA PHE A 79 -5.73 -3.75 3.06
C PHE A 79 -6.74 -4.15 2.00
N ASP A 80 -6.33 -4.11 0.72
CA ASP A 80 -7.20 -4.49 -0.39
C ASP A 80 -6.36 -4.64 -1.66
N PHE A 81 -7.02 -5.06 -2.75
CA PHE A 81 -6.42 -5.06 -4.08
C PHE A 81 -7.48 -4.72 -5.12
N PHE A 82 -7.02 -4.21 -6.26
CA PHE A 82 -7.87 -3.91 -7.41
C PHE A 82 -7.24 -4.48 -8.68
N GLU A 83 -8.06 -5.12 -9.51
CA GLU A 83 -7.63 -5.67 -10.79
C GLU A 83 -7.73 -4.59 -11.87
N LYS A 84 -6.70 -4.49 -12.71
CA LYS A 84 -6.70 -3.57 -13.84
C LYS A 84 -7.55 -4.13 -14.99
N PRO A 85 -8.28 -3.31 -15.73
CA PRO A 85 -8.47 -1.86 -15.55
C PRO A 85 -9.35 -1.56 -14.35
N LEU A 86 -9.00 -0.53 -13.59
CA LEU A 86 -9.72 -0.22 -12.36
C LEU A 86 -10.63 1.01 -12.52
N ASN A 87 -11.62 1.08 -11.62
CA ASN A 87 -12.49 2.24 -11.52
C ASN A 87 -11.85 3.23 -10.54
N ASP A 88 -11.51 4.42 -11.04
CA ASP A 88 -10.82 5.42 -10.23
C ASP A 88 -11.63 5.84 -9.01
N ASN A 89 -12.95 5.91 -9.13
CA ASN A 89 -13.81 6.29 -8.00
C ASN A 89 -13.81 5.23 -6.91
N GLU A 90 -13.83 3.96 -7.27
CA GLU A 90 -13.75 2.87 -6.31
C GLU A 90 -12.40 2.86 -5.59
N LEU A 91 -11.33 3.06 -6.34
CA LEU A 91 -9.99 3.13 -5.77
C LEU A 91 -9.88 4.32 -4.81
N ALA A 92 -10.36 5.50 -5.21
CA ALA A 92 -10.32 6.69 -4.37
C ALA A 92 -11.10 6.49 -3.08
N SER A 93 -12.28 5.88 -3.15
CA SER A 93 -13.08 5.58 -1.96
C SER A 93 -12.35 4.63 -1.02
N ARG A 94 -11.69 3.61 -1.57
CA ARG A 94 -10.98 2.64 -0.75
C ARG A 94 -9.73 3.24 -0.12
N ILE A 95 -9.05 4.12 -0.85
CA ILE A 95 -7.90 4.86 -0.31
C ILE A 95 -8.34 5.71 0.89
N ALA A 96 -9.47 6.41 0.77
CA ALA A 96 -9.99 7.22 1.86
C ALA A 96 -10.29 6.37 3.10
N GLU A 97 -10.87 5.19 2.92
CA GLU A 97 -11.11 4.25 4.02
C GLU A 97 -9.81 3.78 4.65
N ALA A 98 -8.79 3.50 3.83
CA ALA A 98 -7.49 3.06 4.31
C ALA A 98 -6.80 4.14 5.13
N ILE A 99 -6.86 5.38 4.69
CA ILE A 99 -6.28 6.52 5.41
C ILE A 99 -6.97 6.68 6.77
N ALA A 100 -8.30 6.60 6.80
CA ALA A 100 -9.05 6.69 8.05
C ALA A 100 -8.70 5.55 9.00
N HIS A 101 -8.54 4.34 8.49
CA HIS A 101 -8.14 3.18 9.27
C HIS A 101 -6.74 3.37 9.87
N ASN A 102 -5.82 3.90 9.08
CA ASN A 102 -4.45 4.17 9.54
C ASN A 102 -4.45 5.21 10.68
N ALA A 103 -5.25 6.26 10.55
CA ALA A 103 -5.37 7.29 11.58
C ALA A 103 -5.93 6.72 12.89
N GLU A 104 -6.94 5.84 12.80
CA GLU A 104 -7.51 5.18 13.97
C GLU A 104 -6.48 4.30 14.68
N GLN A 105 -5.69 3.54 13.92
CA GLN A 105 -4.65 2.70 14.49
C GLN A 105 -3.58 3.53 15.18
N SER A 106 -3.19 4.66 14.59
CA SER A 106 -2.21 5.56 15.19
C SER A 106 -2.71 6.13 16.51
N GLU A 107 -3.98 6.51 16.58
CA GLU A 107 -4.59 7.01 17.81
C GLU A 107 -4.63 5.92 18.87
N ASN A 108 -5.01 4.71 18.51
CA ASN A 108 -5.05 3.58 19.44
C ASN A 108 -3.66 3.26 19.97
N ASN A 109 -2.65 3.30 19.11
CA ASN A 109 -1.27 3.06 19.54
C ASN A 109 -0.78 4.18 20.48
N ALA A 110 -1.18 5.42 20.21
CA ALA A 110 -0.78 6.55 21.03
C ALA A 110 -1.40 6.51 22.43
N SER A 111 -2.55 5.87 22.59
CA SER A 111 -3.23 5.79 23.86
C SER A 111 -2.73 4.65 24.75
N LEU A 112 -1.84 3.85 24.24
CA LEU A 112 -1.20 2.79 25.02
C LEU A 112 0.03 3.33 25.75
#